data_9c70c0dd0a109fcf54dc7d3f7ad1d4d5
#
_entry.id   9c70c0dd0a109fcf54dc7d3f7ad1d4d5
#
_cell.length_a   1.000
_cell.length_b   1.000
_cell.length_c   1.000
_cell.angle_alpha   90.00
_cell.angle_beta   90.00
_cell.angle_gamma   90.00
#
_symmetry.space_group_name_H-M   'P 1'
#
loop_
_entity.id
_entity.type
_entity.pdbx_description
1 polymer ?
#
loop_
_entity_poly.entity_id
_entity_poly.type
_entity_poly.pdbx_seq_one_letter_code
_entity_poly.pdbx_strand_id
1 'polypeptide(L)'
;AYRMQTAAPEAMDIASESEATKKLYGVDNKTCAVFAKQCLTARRLVERGVRFVQIFAGKNAGGDGAVDDVPWDGHNNIETNHRSCGAATDQPAAALLEDLEARGLLDETLVIWGGEFGRTSDSQGSVGRDHNPNGFTIWMAGGGVKGGVHHGATDEFGYRAVENKVHVNDLHATLLHLMGLDHERLTYRHNGRDYRLTDLGGKVITEILA
;
A
#
# COMPACT_ATOMS: atom_id res chain seq x y z
N ALA A 1 15.47 -10.66 17.01
CA ALA A 1 16.42 -10.21 15.99
C ALA A 1 17.16 -11.39 15.34
N TYR A 2 17.96 -12.19 16.08
CA TYR A 2 18.79 -13.27 15.54
C TYR A 2 18.01 -14.33 14.74
N ARG A 3 16.87 -14.82 15.26
CA ARG A 3 16.01 -15.78 14.52
C ARG A 3 15.46 -15.22 13.21
N MET A 4 15.17 -13.94 13.15
CA MET A 4 14.72 -13.28 11.91
C MET A 4 15.86 -13.19 10.90
N GLN A 5 17.07 -12.89 11.34
CA GLN A 5 18.24 -12.81 10.46
C GLN A 5 18.60 -14.19 9.85
N THR A 6 18.42 -15.28 10.59
CA THR A 6 18.67 -16.64 10.09
C THR A 6 17.56 -17.15 9.17
N ALA A 7 16.33 -16.70 9.33
CA ALA A 7 15.20 -17.05 8.46
C ALA A 7 15.09 -16.17 7.21
N ALA A 8 15.76 -15.01 7.18
CA ALA A 8 15.73 -14.09 6.06
C ALA A 8 16.19 -14.70 4.72
N PRO A 9 17.27 -15.47 4.63
CA PRO A 9 17.72 -16.10 3.38
C PRO A 9 16.63 -16.97 2.72
N GLU A 10 15.90 -17.76 3.50
CA GLU A 10 14.81 -18.59 2.97
C GLU A 10 13.64 -17.76 2.46
N ALA A 11 13.28 -16.66 3.15
CA ALA A 11 12.23 -15.78 2.69
C ALA A 11 12.60 -15.07 1.39
N MET A 12 13.87 -14.74 1.20
CA MET A 12 14.40 -14.08 0.02
C MET A 12 14.62 -15.02 -1.17
N ASP A 13 14.64 -16.34 -0.96
CA ASP A 13 14.83 -17.33 -2.03
C ASP A 13 13.54 -17.55 -2.82
N ILE A 14 13.21 -16.58 -3.69
CA ILE A 14 12.07 -16.68 -4.59
C ILE A 14 12.30 -17.70 -5.72
N ALA A 15 13.54 -18.17 -5.94
CA ALA A 15 13.83 -19.18 -6.94
C ALA A 15 13.17 -20.52 -6.60
N SER A 16 12.95 -20.81 -5.32
CA SER A 16 12.27 -22.02 -4.84
C SER A 16 10.76 -22.05 -5.08
N GLU A 17 10.16 -20.94 -5.51
CA GLU A 17 8.73 -20.89 -5.83
C GLU A 17 8.37 -21.64 -7.11
N SER A 18 7.11 -22.11 -7.19
CA SER A 18 6.63 -22.80 -8.39
C SER A 18 6.62 -21.88 -9.60
N GLU A 19 6.77 -22.45 -10.80
CA GLU A 19 6.68 -21.69 -12.05
C GLU A 19 5.29 -21.02 -12.20
N ALA A 20 4.23 -21.67 -11.69
CA ALA A 20 2.89 -21.10 -11.67
C ALA A 20 2.83 -19.82 -10.82
N THR A 21 3.40 -19.85 -9.60
CA THR A 21 3.50 -18.68 -8.72
C THR A 21 4.33 -17.56 -9.34
N LYS A 22 5.50 -17.88 -9.89
CA LYS A 22 6.35 -16.90 -10.57
C LYS A 22 5.64 -16.22 -11.73
N LYS A 23 4.89 -17.01 -12.53
CA LYS A 23 4.09 -16.50 -13.64
C LYS A 23 2.93 -15.63 -13.17
N LEU A 24 2.24 -16.01 -12.10
CA LEU A 24 1.16 -15.24 -11.49
C LEU A 24 1.63 -13.83 -11.15
N TYR A 25 2.73 -13.72 -10.42
CA TYR A 25 3.33 -12.43 -10.04
C TYR A 25 3.97 -11.68 -11.20
N GLY A 26 4.33 -12.33 -12.28
CA GLY A 26 5.05 -11.72 -13.41
C GLY A 26 6.54 -11.53 -13.14
N VAL A 27 7.18 -12.45 -12.40
CA VAL A 27 8.61 -12.35 -12.01
C VAL A 27 9.54 -12.22 -13.22
N ASP A 28 9.18 -12.82 -14.35
CA ASP A 28 9.93 -12.77 -15.60
C ASP A 28 9.42 -11.73 -16.61
N ASN A 29 8.36 -11.01 -16.26
CA ASN A 29 7.82 -9.92 -17.07
C ASN A 29 8.67 -8.65 -16.86
N LYS A 30 9.43 -8.25 -17.88
CA LYS A 30 10.36 -7.13 -17.82
C LYS A 30 9.73 -5.82 -17.30
N THR A 31 8.43 -5.63 -17.56
CA THR A 31 7.71 -4.42 -17.13
C THR A 31 7.50 -4.37 -15.61
N CYS A 32 7.21 -5.49 -14.97
CA CYS A 32 6.86 -5.54 -13.56
C CYS A 32 7.79 -6.39 -12.68
N ALA A 33 8.82 -7.01 -13.26
CA ALA A 33 9.68 -8.00 -12.58
C ALA A 33 10.24 -7.53 -11.23
N VAL A 34 10.62 -6.26 -11.10
CA VAL A 34 11.17 -5.71 -9.85
C VAL A 34 10.09 -5.70 -8.77
N PHE A 35 8.94 -5.10 -9.07
CA PHE A 35 7.83 -5.02 -8.14
C PHE A 35 7.21 -6.41 -7.86
N ALA A 36 7.18 -7.29 -8.86
CA ALA A 36 6.76 -8.68 -8.72
C ALA A 36 7.59 -9.44 -7.68
N LYS A 37 8.91 -9.29 -7.73
CA LYS A 37 9.82 -9.89 -6.74
C LYS A 37 9.58 -9.32 -5.34
N GLN A 38 9.33 -8.03 -5.22
CA GLN A 38 9.01 -7.39 -3.94
C GLN A 38 7.70 -7.91 -3.35
N CYS A 39 6.62 -7.98 -4.15
CA CYS A 39 5.33 -8.51 -3.72
C CYS A 39 5.42 -9.98 -3.31
N LEU A 40 6.10 -10.80 -4.11
CA LEU A 40 6.32 -12.21 -3.80
C LEU A 40 7.14 -12.39 -2.51
N THR A 41 8.18 -11.58 -2.32
CA THR A 41 8.97 -11.56 -1.08
C THR A 41 8.11 -11.15 0.12
N ALA A 42 7.24 -10.15 -0.04
CA ALA A 42 6.33 -9.70 1.02
C ALA A 42 5.39 -10.83 1.46
N ARG A 43 4.77 -11.56 0.54
CA ARG A 43 3.96 -12.74 0.86
C ARG A 43 4.77 -13.77 1.65
N ARG A 44 5.98 -14.08 1.22
CA ARG A 44 6.87 -15.04 1.91
C ARG A 44 7.26 -14.59 3.31
N LEU A 45 7.44 -13.29 3.52
CA LEU A 45 7.72 -12.70 4.84
C LEU A 45 6.51 -12.81 5.77
N VAL A 46 5.32 -12.48 5.27
CA VAL A 46 4.05 -12.61 6.03
C VAL A 46 3.82 -14.07 6.44
N GLU A 47 3.98 -15.01 5.51
CA GLU A 47 3.88 -16.46 5.77
C GLU A 47 4.79 -16.95 6.91
N ARG A 48 5.88 -16.24 7.15
CA ARG A 48 6.86 -16.50 8.24
C ARG A 48 6.63 -15.67 9.50
N GLY A 49 5.49 -14.97 9.58
CA GLY A 49 5.08 -14.19 10.74
C GLY A 49 5.71 -12.81 10.85
N VAL A 50 6.22 -12.24 9.76
CA VAL A 50 6.60 -10.82 9.73
C VAL A 50 5.33 -10.00 9.73
N ARG A 51 5.13 -9.19 10.76
CA ARG A 51 3.88 -8.49 11.04
C ARG A 51 3.68 -7.19 10.25
N PHE A 52 4.73 -6.62 9.70
CA PHE A 52 4.66 -5.40 8.91
C PHE A 52 5.68 -5.44 7.78
N VAL A 53 5.20 -5.30 6.55
CA VAL A 53 6.04 -5.24 5.34
C VAL A 53 5.64 -4.00 4.57
N GLN A 54 6.59 -3.16 4.23
CA GLN A 54 6.38 -1.98 3.40
C GLN A 54 7.11 -2.15 2.08
N ILE A 55 6.39 -1.93 0.98
CA ILE A 55 6.91 -1.96 -0.38
C ILE A 55 6.75 -0.58 -0.98
N PHE A 56 7.77 -0.11 -1.66
CA PHE A 56 7.72 1.15 -2.39
C PHE A 56 7.59 0.87 -3.89
N ALA A 57 6.45 1.25 -4.47
CA ALA A 57 6.24 1.27 -5.90
C ALA A 57 6.72 2.61 -6.45
N GLY A 58 7.99 2.71 -6.79
CA GLY A 58 8.62 3.95 -7.20
C GLY A 58 9.52 3.78 -8.40
N LYS A 59 10.48 4.66 -8.51
CA LYS A 59 11.57 4.63 -9.47
C LYS A 59 12.14 3.20 -9.55
N ASN A 60 12.25 2.63 -10.75
CA ASN A 60 12.63 1.24 -10.99
C ASN A 60 11.60 0.16 -10.59
N ALA A 61 10.37 0.49 -10.31
CA ALA A 61 9.32 -0.52 -10.14
C ALA A 61 9.12 -1.37 -11.42
N GLY A 62 9.46 -0.82 -12.58
CA GLY A 62 9.37 -1.48 -13.89
C GLY A 62 10.58 -2.29 -14.33
N GLY A 63 11.66 -2.36 -13.55
CA GLY A 63 12.86 -3.14 -13.92
C GLY A 63 13.80 -2.46 -14.92
N ASP A 64 14.91 -3.14 -15.22
CA ASP A 64 15.94 -2.65 -16.13
C ASP A 64 15.39 -2.49 -17.57
N GLY A 65 15.26 -1.25 -18.02
CA GLY A 65 14.82 -0.92 -19.38
C GLY A 65 13.32 -0.69 -19.54
N ALA A 66 12.56 -0.58 -18.45
CA ALA A 66 11.29 0.11 -18.51
C ALA A 66 11.56 1.53 -19.05
N VAL A 67 10.83 1.88 -20.08
CA VAL A 67 11.07 3.07 -20.91
C VAL A 67 10.98 4.29 -20.08
N ASP A 68 10.92 4.53 -19.06
CA ASP A 68 10.96 5.72 -18.21
C ASP A 68 10.99 5.28 -16.74
N ASP A 69 12.10 5.51 -16.16
CA ASP A 69 12.34 5.61 -14.73
C ASP A 69 11.46 6.74 -14.13
N VAL A 70 10.16 6.62 -14.36
CA VAL A 70 9.16 7.64 -14.08
C VAL A 70 8.54 7.33 -12.73
N PRO A 71 8.78 8.16 -11.72
CA PRO A 71 8.07 8.03 -10.45
C PRO A 71 6.59 8.34 -10.62
N TRP A 72 5.75 7.93 -9.67
CA TRP A 72 4.34 8.32 -9.62
C TRP A 72 4.12 9.85 -9.54
N ASP A 73 5.17 10.63 -9.37
CA ASP A 73 5.15 12.09 -9.26
C ASP A 73 4.95 12.78 -10.60
N GLY A 74 3.78 12.64 -11.17
CA GLY A 74 3.42 13.02 -12.53
C GLY A 74 3.12 14.51 -12.74
N HIS A 75 4.12 15.39 -12.61
CA HIS A 75 3.98 16.81 -12.88
C HIS A 75 3.93 17.16 -14.38
N ASN A 76 4.23 16.21 -15.25
CA ASN A 76 4.14 16.33 -16.69
C ASN A 76 3.59 15.04 -17.29
N ASN A 77 2.79 15.15 -18.37
CA ASN A 77 2.28 14.00 -19.11
C ASN A 77 1.73 12.86 -18.26
N ILE A 78 0.71 13.16 -17.46
CA ILE A 78 0.13 12.24 -16.46
C ILE A 78 -0.34 10.91 -17.07
N GLU A 79 -0.82 10.91 -18.31
CA GLU A 79 -1.31 9.71 -18.96
C GLU A 79 -0.16 8.70 -19.20
N THR A 80 0.95 9.14 -19.79
CA THR A 80 2.12 8.29 -20.01
C THR A 80 2.70 7.82 -18.68
N ASN A 81 2.80 8.73 -17.70
CA ASN A 81 3.27 8.42 -16.36
C ASN A 81 2.44 7.30 -15.72
N HIS A 82 1.12 7.48 -15.61
CA HIS A 82 0.25 6.50 -14.96
C HIS A 82 0.14 5.19 -15.73
N ARG A 83 0.18 5.19 -17.05
CA ARG A 83 0.22 3.95 -17.84
C ARG A 83 1.48 3.14 -17.55
N SER A 84 2.63 3.81 -17.47
CA SER A 84 3.90 3.15 -17.18
C SER A 84 3.92 2.59 -15.75
N CYS A 85 3.58 3.41 -14.77
CA CYS A 85 3.55 3.00 -13.37
C CYS A 85 2.51 1.90 -13.12
N GLY A 86 1.30 2.03 -13.70
CA GLY A 86 0.25 1.03 -13.60
C GLY A 86 0.68 -0.31 -14.20
N ALA A 87 1.25 -0.31 -15.41
CA ALA A 87 1.76 -1.54 -16.04
C ALA A 87 2.84 -2.24 -15.20
N ALA A 88 3.63 -1.47 -14.44
CA ALA A 88 4.66 -2.04 -13.59
C ALA A 88 4.12 -2.63 -12.26
N THR A 89 2.94 -2.22 -11.82
CA THR A 89 2.44 -2.55 -10.47
C THR A 89 1.17 -3.38 -10.44
N ASP A 90 0.33 -3.31 -11.47
CA ASP A 90 -1.00 -3.89 -11.49
C ASP A 90 -0.98 -5.42 -11.32
N GLN A 91 -0.28 -6.15 -12.20
CA GLN A 91 -0.19 -7.60 -12.13
C GLN A 91 0.36 -8.11 -10.79
N PRO A 92 1.48 -7.60 -10.26
CA PRO A 92 2.01 -8.07 -8.99
C PRO A 92 1.12 -7.76 -7.78
N ALA A 93 0.41 -6.64 -7.79
CA ALA A 93 -0.51 -6.28 -6.73
C ALA A 93 -1.73 -7.22 -6.71
N ALA A 94 -2.32 -7.50 -7.88
CA ALA A 94 -3.39 -8.47 -8.01
C ALA A 94 -2.94 -9.87 -7.59
N ALA A 95 -1.75 -10.30 -8.04
CA ALA A 95 -1.17 -11.58 -7.69
C ALA A 95 -0.94 -11.74 -6.18
N LEU A 96 -0.53 -10.68 -5.50
CA LEU A 96 -0.37 -10.70 -4.04
C LEU A 96 -1.69 -11.00 -3.34
N LEU A 97 -2.78 -10.37 -3.76
CA LEU A 97 -4.11 -10.60 -3.18
C LEU A 97 -4.59 -12.02 -3.46
N GLU A 98 -4.50 -12.48 -4.71
CA GLU A 98 -4.88 -13.85 -5.09
C GLU A 98 -4.09 -14.92 -4.32
N ASP A 99 -2.78 -14.75 -4.18
CA ASP A 99 -1.91 -15.72 -3.51
C ASP A 99 -2.16 -15.74 -1.99
N LEU A 100 -2.39 -14.57 -1.37
CA LEU A 100 -2.78 -14.47 0.04
C LEU A 100 -4.14 -15.14 0.28
N GLU A 101 -5.13 -14.90 -0.58
CA GLU A 101 -6.45 -15.52 -0.49
C GLU A 101 -6.36 -17.04 -0.65
N ALA A 102 -5.69 -17.51 -1.71
CA ALA A 102 -5.52 -18.94 -1.99
C ALA A 102 -4.81 -19.71 -0.87
N ARG A 103 -3.99 -19.03 -0.08
CA ARG A 103 -3.28 -19.59 1.09
C ARG A 103 -4.05 -19.43 2.40
N GLY A 104 -5.21 -18.79 2.40
CA GLY A 104 -5.95 -18.47 3.62
C GLY A 104 -5.24 -17.45 4.53
N LEU A 105 -4.38 -16.61 3.96
CA LEU A 105 -3.63 -15.59 4.70
C LEU A 105 -4.29 -14.22 4.63
N LEU A 106 -5.19 -13.98 3.68
CA LEU A 106 -5.78 -12.66 3.44
C LEU A 106 -6.65 -12.20 4.61
N ASP A 107 -7.33 -13.11 5.28
CA ASP A 107 -8.19 -12.77 6.44
C ASP A 107 -7.39 -12.22 7.62
N GLU A 108 -6.12 -12.62 7.74
CA GLU A 108 -5.22 -12.17 8.80
C GLU A 108 -4.16 -11.16 8.33
N THR A 109 -4.22 -10.77 7.06
CA THR A 109 -3.25 -9.85 6.44
C THR A 109 -3.97 -8.67 5.82
N LEU A 110 -3.79 -7.49 6.39
CA LEU A 110 -4.29 -6.26 5.78
C LEU A 110 -3.32 -5.78 4.70
N VAL A 111 -3.80 -5.73 3.48
CA VAL A 111 -3.07 -5.13 2.35
C VAL A 111 -3.59 -3.71 2.13
N ILE A 112 -2.67 -2.75 2.10
CA ILE A 112 -2.98 -1.33 1.90
C ILE A 112 -2.22 -0.82 0.68
N TRP A 113 -2.93 -0.13 -0.20
CA TRP A 113 -2.35 0.59 -1.32
C TRP A 113 -2.74 2.07 -1.23
N GLY A 114 -1.78 2.94 -1.25
CA GLY A 114 -2.02 4.37 -1.20
C GLY A 114 -0.80 5.17 -1.57
N GLY A 115 -1.01 6.43 -1.88
CA GLY A 115 0.01 7.46 -1.90
C GLY A 115 -0.06 8.31 -0.63
N GLU A 116 0.92 9.18 -0.47
CA GLU A 116 1.00 10.12 0.65
C GLU A 116 -0.01 11.27 0.53
N PHE A 117 -0.44 11.57 -0.69
CA PHE A 117 -1.49 12.53 -1.05
C PHE A 117 -2.06 12.19 -2.44
N GLY A 118 -3.07 12.93 -2.87
CA GLY A 118 -3.65 12.84 -4.21
C GLY A 118 -3.06 13.84 -5.19
N ARG A 119 -3.75 14.00 -6.31
CA ARG A 119 -3.39 14.95 -7.37
C ARG A 119 -4.53 15.91 -7.66
N THR A 120 -4.18 17.13 -8.10
CA THR A 120 -5.18 18.11 -8.52
C THR A 120 -5.93 17.62 -9.75
N SER A 121 -7.17 18.02 -9.90
CA SER A 121 -7.98 17.71 -11.09
C SER A 121 -7.68 18.63 -12.27
N ASP A 122 -7.07 19.78 -12.02
CA ASP A 122 -6.60 20.70 -13.05
C ASP A 122 -5.17 20.40 -13.47
N SER A 123 -4.82 20.87 -14.65
CA SER A 123 -3.53 20.63 -15.27
C SER A 123 -2.44 21.51 -14.68
N GLN A 124 -1.28 20.90 -14.42
CA GLN A 124 -0.04 21.60 -14.13
C GLN A 124 0.98 21.33 -15.25
N GLY A 125 1.76 22.34 -15.62
CA GLY A 125 2.78 22.20 -16.67
C GLY A 125 2.18 21.76 -17.99
N SER A 126 2.78 20.75 -18.64
CA SER A 126 2.27 20.15 -19.87
C SER A 126 1.42 18.91 -19.56
N VAL A 127 0.15 19.08 -19.21
CA VAL A 127 -0.78 17.98 -18.91
C VAL A 127 -0.41 17.12 -17.69
N GLY A 128 0.33 17.66 -16.74
CA GLY A 128 0.62 17.03 -15.45
C GLY A 128 -0.44 17.32 -14.40
N ARG A 129 -0.15 16.93 -13.18
CA ARG A 129 -0.98 17.21 -12.00
C ARG A 129 -0.11 17.62 -10.83
N ASP A 130 -0.59 18.57 -10.02
CA ASP A 130 0.06 18.97 -8.78
C ASP A 130 -0.38 18.09 -7.60
N HIS A 131 0.26 18.27 -6.46
CA HIS A 131 -0.06 17.61 -5.22
C HIS A 131 -1.37 18.10 -4.62
N ASN A 132 -2.22 17.19 -4.16
CA ASN A 132 -3.46 17.52 -3.49
C ASN A 132 -3.65 16.72 -2.21
N PRO A 133 -3.32 17.29 -1.04
CA PRO A 133 -3.50 16.59 0.24
C PRO A 133 -4.94 16.64 0.77
N ASN A 134 -5.84 17.39 0.13
CA ASN A 134 -7.18 17.65 0.65
C ASN A 134 -8.22 16.59 0.27
N GLY A 135 -7.89 15.71 -0.67
CA GLY A 135 -8.77 14.63 -1.10
C GLY A 135 -8.02 13.63 -1.94
N PHE A 136 -7.95 12.38 -1.47
CA PHE A 136 -7.34 11.27 -2.20
C PHE A 136 -7.91 9.93 -1.72
N THR A 137 -7.66 8.90 -2.48
CA THR A 137 -8.16 7.54 -2.21
C THR A 137 -7.01 6.62 -1.88
N ILE A 138 -7.23 5.78 -0.88
CA ILE A 138 -6.46 4.56 -0.65
C ILE A 138 -7.41 3.37 -0.75
N TRP A 139 -6.91 2.18 -1.06
CA TRP A 139 -7.70 0.98 -0.93
C TRP A 139 -7.06 -0.01 0.04
N MET A 140 -7.91 -0.85 0.63
CA MET A 140 -7.52 -1.88 1.58
C MET A 140 -8.23 -3.19 1.26
N ALA A 141 -7.55 -4.31 1.53
CA ALA A 141 -8.12 -5.64 1.37
C ALA A 141 -7.65 -6.58 2.49
N GLY A 142 -8.51 -7.47 2.92
CA GLY A 142 -8.21 -8.45 3.97
C GLY A 142 -8.13 -7.87 5.37
N GLY A 143 -7.55 -8.62 6.31
CA GLY A 143 -7.22 -8.17 7.67
C GLY A 143 -8.37 -7.54 8.45
N GLY A 144 -9.62 -8.00 8.25
CA GLY A 144 -10.79 -7.51 8.99
C GLY A 144 -11.47 -6.27 8.40
N VAL A 145 -11.15 -5.86 7.16
CA VAL A 145 -11.91 -4.82 6.45
C VAL A 145 -13.00 -5.42 5.56
N LYS A 146 -14.10 -4.70 5.40
CA LYS A 146 -15.19 -5.08 4.48
C LYS A 146 -14.73 -4.94 3.04
N GLY A 147 -14.91 -5.98 2.23
CA GLY A 147 -14.72 -5.91 0.78
C GLY A 147 -15.90 -5.24 0.07
N GLY A 148 -15.63 -4.61 -1.09
CA GLY A 148 -16.66 -4.05 -1.97
C GLY A 148 -17.38 -2.81 -1.45
N VAL A 149 -16.82 -2.10 -0.47
CA VAL A 149 -17.40 -0.87 0.09
C VAL A 149 -16.59 0.36 -0.32
N HIS A 150 -17.28 1.48 -0.44
CA HIS A 150 -16.67 2.80 -0.55
C HIS A 150 -17.01 3.61 0.71
N HIS A 151 -16.03 4.30 1.27
CA HIS A 151 -16.19 5.15 2.45
C HIS A 151 -15.67 6.55 2.13
N GLY A 152 -16.57 7.51 2.18
CA GLY A 152 -16.29 8.89 1.86
C GLY A 152 -16.36 9.24 0.37
N ALA A 153 -16.39 10.53 0.11
CA ALA A 153 -16.37 11.09 -1.24
C ALA A 153 -15.68 12.45 -1.28
N THR A 154 -15.16 12.80 -2.46
CA THR A 154 -14.69 14.14 -2.75
C THR A 154 -15.82 15.00 -3.29
N ASP A 155 -15.58 16.31 -3.39
CA ASP A 155 -16.41 17.20 -4.17
C ASP A 155 -16.43 16.82 -5.67
N GLU A 156 -17.30 17.47 -6.45
CA GLU A 156 -17.47 17.18 -7.88
C GLU A 156 -16.21 17.40 -8.73
N PHE A 157 -15.23 18.15 -8.22
CA PHE A 157 -13.98 18.43 -8.89
C PHE A 157 -12.82 17.53 -8.41
N GLY A 158 -13.04 16.68 -7.39
CA GLY A 158 -11.99 15.84 -6.82
C GLY A 158 -10.96 16.61 -5.97
N TYR A 159 -11.27 17.83 -5.57
CA TYR A 159 -10.33 18.67 -4.82
C TYR A 159 -10.29 18.39 -3.32
N ARG A 160 -11.45 18.17 -2.70
CA ARG A 160 -11.55 18.06 -1.24
C ARG A 160 -12.44 16.89 -0.86
N ALA A 161 -12.04 16.15 0.14
CA ALA A 161 -12.95 15.23 0.79
C ALA A 161 -14.10 16.02 1.44
N VAL A 162 -15.36 15.66 1.14
CA VAL A 162 -16.55 16.36 1.63
C VAL A 162 -17.50 15.45 2.39
N GLU A 163 -17.53 14.17 2.08
CA GLU A 163 -18.38 13.19 2.72
C GLU A 163 -17.51 12.18 3.50
N ASN A 164 -17.93 11.82 4.72
CA ASN A 164 -17.24 10.86 5.60
C ASN A 164 -15.71 11.06 5.59
N LYS A 165 -15.29 12.29 5.86
CA LYS A 165 -13.88 12.67 5.81
C LYS A 165 -13.04 11.84 6.77
N VAL A 166 -11.95 11.29 6.27
CA VAL A 166 -10.96 10.55 7.05
C VAL A 166 -9.68 11.36 7.13
N HIS A 167 -9.26 11.68 8.33
CA HIS A 167 -7.94 12.25 8.58
C HIS A 167 -6.89 11.14 8.62
N VAL A 168 -5.63 11.45 8.30
CA VAL A 168 -4.54 10.47 8.35
C VAL A 168 -4.43 9.81 9.75
N ASN A 169 -4.71 10.53 10.82
CA ASN A 169 -4.74 9.97 12.16
C ASN A 169 -5.89 8.98 12.38
N ASP A 170 -7.04 9.14 11.69
CA ASP A 170 -8.13 8.18 11.74
C ASP A 170 -7.76 6.87 11.03
N LEU A 171 -7.07 6.99 9.89
CA LEU A 171 -6.48 5.83 9.22
C LEU A 171 -5.54 5.07 10.16
N HIS A 172 -4.57 5.77 10.78
CA HIS A 172 -3.63 5.13 11.70
C HIS A 172 -4.30 4.55 12.95
N ALA A 173 -5.33 5.21 13.51
CA ALA A 173 -6.12 4.65 14.60
C ALA A 173 -6.80 3.35 14.19
N THR A 174 -7.35 3.31 12.98
CA THR A 174 -7.99 2.12 12.41
C THR A 174 -7.00 0.98 12.18
N LEU A 175 -5.80 1.29 11.63
CA LEU A 175 -4.74 0.29 11.46
C LEU A 175 -4.29 -0.30 12.80
N LEU A 176 -4.07 0.54 13.82
CA LEU A 176 -3.71 0.08 15.15
C LEU A 176 -4.81 -0.80 15.75
N HIS A 177 -6.08 -0.41 15.58
CA HIS A 177 -7.22 -1.22 16.03
C HIS A 177 -7.25 -2.60 15.37
N LEU A 178 -7.08 -2.69 14.05
CA LEU A 178 -6.99 -3.96 13.31
C LEU A 178 -5.81 -4.82 13.74
N MET A 179 -4.73 -4.20 14.22
CA MET A 179 -3.59 -4.91 14.82
C MET A 179 -3.82 -5.30 16.30
N GLY A 180 -5.02 -5.07 16.85
CA GLY A 180 -5.35 -5.35 18.24
C GLY A 180 -4.76 -4.35 19.24
N LEU A 181 -4.35 -3.17 18.79
CA LEU A 181 -3.74 -2.13 19.61
C LEU A 181 -4.71 -0.99 19.85
N ASP A 182 -4.80 -0.54 21.10
CA ASP A 182 -5.53 0.67 21.46
C ASP A 182 -4.62 1.90 21.24
N HIS A 183 -4.94 2.71 20.25
CA HIS A 183 -4.13 3.87 19.88
C HIS A 183 -4.09 4.98 20.93
N GLU A 184 -5.06 5.02 21.85
CA GLU A 184 -5.08 5.99 22.96
C GLU A 184 -4.18 5.55 24.11
N ARG A 185 -4.05 4.24 24.33
CA ARG A 185 -3.22 3.65 25.37
C ARG A 185 -1.79 3.39 24.93
N LEU A 186 -1.57 3.27 23.62
CA LEU A 186 -0.24 3.08 23.04
C LEU A 186 0.51 4.42 23.06
N THR A 187 1.24 4.67 24.15
CA THR A 187 1.95 5.93 24.34
C THR A 187 3.47 5.73 24.38
N TYR A 188 4.18 6.76 23.96
CA TYR A 188 5.62 6.90 24.08
C TYR A 188 5.95 8.09 24.98
N ARG A 189 6.64 7.82 26.11
CA ARG A 189 7.02 8.88 27.04
C ARG A 189 8.31 9.56 26.60
N HIS A 190 8.24 10.89 26.40
CA HIS A 190 9.37 11.71 26.04
C HIS A 190 9.28 13.08 26.75
N ASN A 191 10.38 13.50 27.38
CA ASN A 191 10.46 14.77 28.09
C ASN A 191 9.30 15.05 29.08
N GLY A 192 8.87 14.00 29.81
CA GLY A 192 7.82 14.12 30.80
C GLY A 192 6.38 14.08 30.27
N ARG A 193 6.18 14.04 28.96
CA ARG A 193 4.87 13.90 28.29
C ARG A 193 4.72 12.54 27.64
N ASP A 194 3.50 11.99 27.68
CA ASP A 194 3.12 10.80 26.94
C ASP A 194 2.55 11.22 25.59
N TYR A 195 3.16 10.72 24.51
CA TYR A 195 2.75 10.96 23.12
C TYR A 195 2.06 9.72 22.56
N ARG A 196 0.95 9.90 21.86
CA ARG A 196 0.31 8.87 21.05
C ARG A 196 0.81 8.93 19.60
N LEU A 197 0.78 7.83 18.88
CA LEU A 197 1.10 7.81 17.43
C LEU A 197 0.09 8.62 16.62
N THR A 198 -1.13 8.76 17.11
CA THR A 198 -2.22 9.53 16.49
C THR A 198 -2.33 10.96 17.05
N ASP A 199 -1.33 11.41 17.83
CA ASP A 199 -1.30 12.70 18.54
C ASP A 199 -2.57 12.93 19.36
N LEU A 200 -3.28 14.04 19.15
CA LEU A 200 -4.52 14.38 19.85
C LEU A 200 -5.78 13.92 19.11
N GLY A 201 -5.63 13.39 17.88
CA GLY A 201 -6.72 12.96 17.02
C GLY A 201 -6.84 11.44 16.93
N GLY A 202 -7.48 11.01 15.85
CA GLY A 202 -7.67 9.61 15.49
C GLY A 202 -8.98 9.04 15.99
N LYS A 203 -9.81 8.61 15.05
CA LYS A 203 -11.02 7.84 15.30
C LYS A 203 -10.95 6.55 14.50
N VAL A 204 -11.29 5.43 15.10
CA VAL A 204 -11.44 4.17 14.38
C VAL A 204 -12.62 4.29 13.43
N ILE A 205 -12.40 4.00 12.15
CA ILE A 205 -13.44 4.03 11.11
C ILE A 205 -14.17 2.70 11.13
N THR A 206 -15.15 2.59 12.03
CA THR A 206 -15.88 1.33 12.29
C THR A 206 -16.72 0.86 11.10
N GLU A 207 -17.11 1.79 10.23
CA GLU A 207 -17.97 1.53 9.07
C GLU A 207 -17.30 0.63 8.01
N ILE A 208 -15.99 0.61 7.97
CA ILE A 208 -15.22 -0.24 7.05
C ILE A 208 -14.77 -1.57 7.65
N LEU A 209 -15.04 -1.82 8.93
CA LEU A 209 -14.65 -3.05 9.61
C LEU A 209 -15.68 -4.16 9.38
N ALA A 210 -15.20 -5.41 9.17
CA ALA A 210 -16.01 -6.60 8.94
C ALA A 210 -16.69 -7.12 10.22
#